data_b795036a52a5754942e6d80829a7f8fe
#
_entry.id   b795036a52a5754942e6d80829a7f8fe
#
_cell.length_a   1.000
_cell.length_b   1.000
_cell.length_c   1.000
_cell.angle_alpha   90.00
_cell.angle_beta   90.00
_cell.angle_gamma   90.00
#
_symmetry.space_group_name_H-M   'P 1'
#
loop_
_entity.id
_entity.type
_entity.pdbx_description
1 polymer ?
#
loop_
_entity_poly.entity_id
_entity_poly.type
_entity_poly.pdbx_seq_one_letter_code
_entity_poly.pdbx_strand_id
1 'polypeptide(L)'
;MHPEDMIMRKIAAIFAMTVGVAWGVSLSAHADVNIPGMGSGAYDVPSVGGPGDAVDKAPICDNRSRPKITKVTPDPMKPGDKITIKGENFGTKECFHDVSIGSQGPGRANVTFQYVNETTVEATVPDLKPGLTSLNVVTSGGSSQSIVLIQAK
;
A
#
# COMPACT_ATOMS: atom_id res chain seq x y z
N MET A 1 7.15 19.52 -48.84
CA MET A 1 5.81 19.14 -48.40
C MET A 1 5.97 17.96 -47.48
N HIS A 2 5.94 18.21 -46.17
CA HIS A 2 6.17 17.17 -45.14
C HIS A 2 4.88 16.38 -44.94
N PRO A 3 4.95 15.04 -44.81
CA PRO A 3 3.76 14.17 -44.64
C PRO A 3 3.08 14.29 -43.27
N GLU A 4 3.62 15.08 -42.35
CA GLU A 4 3.10 15.23 -40.98
C GLU A 4 1.82 16.07 -40.88
N ASP A 5 1.55 16.95 -41.90
CA ASP A 5 0.40 17.86 -41.87
C ASP A 5 -0.95 17.23 -42.26
N MET A 6 -0.92 15.99 -42.76
CA MET A 6 -2.14 15.35 -43.25
C MET A 6 -2.89 14.54 -42.19
N ILE A 7 -2.25 14.26 -41.05
CA ILE A 7 -2.84 13.45 -39.98
C ILE A 7 -3.62 14.32 -38.99
N MET A 8 -3.22 15.58 -38.82
CA MET A 8 -3.88 16.48 -37.84
C MET A 8 -5.23 17.04 -38.29
N ARG A 9 -5.58 16.94 -39.57
CA ARG A 9 -6.84 17.48 -40.09
C ARG A 9 -8.04 16.54 -40.01
N LYS A 10 -7.87 15.29 -39.62
CA LYS A 10 -8.95 14.28 -39.58
C LYS A 10 -9.50 13.97 -38.21
N ILE A 11 -9.00 14.59 -37.12
CA ILE A 11 -9.46 14.32 -35.74
C ILE A 11 -10.39 15.40 -35.20
N ALA A 12 -10.69 16.45 -35.98
CA ALA A 12 -11.52 17.61 -35.56
C ALA A 12 -13.02 17.50 -35.87
N ALA A 13 -13.54 16.34 -36.20
CA ALA A 13 -14.94 16.26 -36.67
C ALA A 13 -15.75 15.09 -36.06
N ILE A 14 -15.55 14.70 -34.79
CA ILE A 14 -16.52 13.82 -34.10
C ILE A 14 -16.53 14.19 -32.61
N PHE A 15 -17.07 15.32 -32.23
CA PHE A 15 -17.53 15.60 -30.86
C PHE A 15 -18.66 16.64 -30.89
N ALA A 16 -19.79 16.25 -31.40
CA ALA A 16 -21.04 16.96 -31.17
C ALA A 16 -22.19 15.95 -31.12
N MET A 17 -22.92 15.97 -30.04
CA MET A 17 -24.10 15.19 -29.65
C MET A 17 -23.74 14.06 -28.64
N THR A 18 -24.21 14.09 -27.41
CA THR A 18 -25.57 14.36 -26.92
C THR A 18 -25.52 14.69 -25.42
N VAL A 19 -26.00 15.86 -25.04
CA VAL A 19 -26.37 16.15 -23.64
C VAL A 19 -27.75 15.56 -23.45
N GLY A 20 -27.82 14.36 -22.93
CA GLY A 20 -29.06 13.75 -22.46
C GLY A 20 -29.15 13.92 -20.95
N VAL A 21 -29.94 14.93 -20.51
CA VAL A 21 -30.31 15.07 -19.09
C VAL A 21 -31.32 13.98 -18.76
N ALA A 22 -30.85 12.90 -18.20
CA ALA A 22 -31.69 11.90 -17.54
C ALA A 22 -31.82 12.27 -16.06
N TRP A 23 -32.92 12.85 -15.68
CA TRP A 23 -33.34 12.97 -14.29
C TRP A 23 -33.71 11.58 -13.80
N GLY A 24 -32.74 10.89 -13.23
CA GLY A 24 -32.95 9.65 -12.51
C GLY A 24 -33.53 9.95 -11.13
N VAL A 25 -34.84 9.74 -10.96
CA VAL A 25 -35.50 9.70 -9.66
C VAL A 25 -34.95 8.49 -8.92
N SER A 26 -34.07 8.71 -7.95
CA SER A 26 -33.63 7.67 -7.02
C SER A 26 -34.80 7.30 -6.09
N LEU A 27 -35.56 6.30 -6.45
CA LEU A 27 -36.47 5.62 -5.54
C LEU A 27 -35.59 4.83 -4.55
N SER A 28 -35.35 5.41 -3.39
CA SER A 28 -34.84 4.67 -2.23
C SER A 28 -35.94 3.71 -1.78
N ALA A 29 -35.89 2.49 -2.28
CA ALA A 29 -36.72 1.41 -1.78
C ALA A 29 -36.19 1.06 -0.37
N HIS A 30 -36.75 1.66 0.65
CA HIS A 30 -36.66 1.16 2.01
C HIS A 30 -37.54 -0.07 2.04
N ALA A 31 -36.92 -1.24 1.96
CA ALA A 31 -37.60 -2.49 2.27
C ALA A 31 -37.83 -2.53 3.79
N ASP A 32 -38.94 -2.01 4.22
CA ASP A 32 -39.45 -2.27 5.57
C ASP A 32 -39.87 -3.73 5.60
N VAL A 33 -38.96 -4.59 6.06
CA VAL A 33 -39.29 -6.00 6.32
C VAL A 33 -40.06 -6.05 7.65
N ASN A 34 -41.36 -5.89 7.55
CA ASN A 34 -42.24 -6.12 8.67
C ASN A 34 -42.41 -7.63 8.86
N ILE A 35 -41.62 -8.22 9.75
CA ILE A 35 -41.77 -9.63 10.16
C ILE A 35 -42.86 -9.70 11.21
N PRO A 36 -44.07 -10.26 10.89
CA PRO A 36 -45.13 -10.38 11.88
C PRO A 36 -44.70 -11.39 12.95
N GLY A 37 -44.56 -10.92 14.19
CA GLY A 37 -44.24 -11.76 15.34
C GLY A 37 -42.97 -11.37 16.11
N MET A 38 -42.17 -10.46 15.59
CA MET A 38 -41.13 -9.86 16.43
C MET A 38 -41.66 -8.59 17.08
N GLY A 39 -42.15 -8.73 18.28
CA GLY A 39 -42.38 -7.59 19.13
C GLY A 39 -41.13 -6.78 19.30
N SER A 40 -41.27 -5.46 19.39
CA SER A 40 -40.19 -4.52 19.73
C SER A 40 -39.69 -4.71 21.16
N GLY A 41 -39.29 -5.94 21.48
CA GLY A 41 -38.49 -6.23 22.65
C GLY A 41 -37.08 -5.85 22.31
N ALA A 42 -36.51 -4.88 23.02
CA ALA A 42 -35.07 -4.71 23.08
C ALA A 42 -34.49 -6.10 23.38
N TYR A 43 -33.92 -6.73 22.38
CA TYR A 43 -33.11 -7.91 22.61
C TYR A 43 -31.93 -7.43 23.44
N ASP A 44 -32.01 -7.69 24.73
CA ASP A 44 -30.84 -7.68 25.58
C ASP A 44 -29.93 -8.81 25.04
N VAL A 45 -29.14 -8.45 24.03
CA VAL A 45 -28.09 -9.35 23.52
C VAL A 45 -27.18 -9.48 24.72
N PRO A 46 -27.12 -10.66 25.39
CA PRO A 46 -26.13 -10.83 26.43
C PRO A 46 -24.80 -10.46 25.76
N SER A 47 -24.15 -9.41 26.25
CA SER A 47 -22.82 -9.08 25.84
C SER A 47 -22.02 -10.34 26.04
N VAL A 48 -21.76 -11.05 24.96
CA VAL A 48 -20.81 -12.14 24.96
C VAL A 48 -19.54 -11.45 25.38
N GLY A 49 -19.16 -11.64 26.65
CA GLY A 49 -17.86 -11.21 27.15
C GLY A 49 -16.80 -11.86 26.29
N GLY A 50 -16.60 -11.26 25.12
CA GLY A 50 -15.44 -11.53 24.31
C GLY A 50 -14.22 -11.08 25.12
N PRO A 51 -13.04 -11.58 24.85
CA PRO A 51 -11.81 -11.16 25.52
C PRO A 51 -11.50 -9.70 25.17
N GLY A 52 -12.32 -8.76 25.68
CA GLY A 52 -12.18 -7.32 25.46
C GLY A 52 -10.81 -6.82 25.88
N ASP A 53 -10.27 -7.40 26.94
CA ASP A 53 -8.95 -7.03 27.45
C ASP A 53 -7.77 -7.35 26.52
N ALA A 54 -7.95 -8.24 25.55
CA ALA A 54 -6.91 -8.57 24.57
C ALA A 54 -6.94 -7.64 23.36
N VAL A 55 -8.12 -7.12 23.01
CA VAL A 55 -8.27 -6.17 21.88
C VAL A 55 -7.76 -4.78 22.26
N ASP A 56 -7.97 -4.37 23.51
CA ASP A 56 -7.51 -3.07 24.01
C ASP A 56 -5.98 -2.99 24.17
N LYS A 57 -5.29 -4.12 24.15
CA LYS A 57 -3.81 -4.22 24.24
C LYS A 57 -3.14 -4.41 22.88
N ALA A 58 -3.90 -4.61 21.83
CA ALA A 58 -3.32 -4.71 20.49
C ALA A 58 -2.75 -3.33 20.08
N PRO A 59 -1.51 -3.26 19.58
CA PRO A 59 -0.94 -2.02 19.13
C PRO A 59 -1.80 -1.44 18.00
N ILE A 60 -2.29 -0.22 18.20
CA ILE A 60 -3.05 0.48 17.16
C ILE A 60 -2.05 0.96 16.13
N CYS A 61 -2.03 0.30 14.98
CA CYS A 61 -1.25 0.74 13.85
C CYS A 61 -1.94 1.93 13.19
N ASP A 62 -1.45 3.14 13.48
CA ASP A 62 -1.95 4.37 12.88
C ASP A 62 -1.54 4.46 11.41
N ASN A 63 -2.50 4.37 10.50
CA ASN A 63 -2.29 4.37 9.06
C ASN A 63 -2.16 5.77 8.44
N ARG A 64 -2.16 6.83 9.23
CA ARG A 64 -2.17 8.21 8.73
C ARG A 64 -0.83 8.66 8.17
N SER A 65 0.28 8.13 8.68
CA SER A 65 1.62 8.54 8.28
C SER A 65 2.25 7.49 7.37
N ARG A 66 2.52 7.87 6.12
CA ARG A 66 3.25 6.99 5.19
C ARG A 66 4.71 6.88 5.58
N PRO A 67 5.31 5.69 5.47
CA PRO A 67 6.74 5.54 5.67
C PRO A 67 7.51 6.31 4.60
N LYS A 68 8.70 6.77 4.94
CA LYS A 68 9.62 7.46 4.02
C LYS A 68 11.03 6.95 4.24
N ILE A 69 11.63 6.37 3.22
CA ILE A 69 13.04 5.99 3.25
C ILE A 69 13.87 7.25 3.02
N THR A 70 14.78 7.56 3.94
CA THR A 70 15.65 8.74 3.86
C THR A 70 17.09 8.37 3.48
N LYS A 71 17.56 7.19 3.89
CA LYS A 71 18.92 6.74 3.61
C LYS A 71 19.01 5.20 3.66
N VAL A 72 19.82 4.65 2.77
CA VAL A 72 20.22 3.24 2.78
C VAL A 72 21.75 3.18 2.84
N THR A 73 22.30 2.30 3.67
CA THR A 73 23.75 2.18 3.85
C THR A 73 24.13 0.71 4.03
N PRO A 74 25.13 0.20 3.30
CA PRO A 74 25.86 0.82 2.20
C PRO A 74 25.01 0.98 0.93
N ASP A 75 25.33 1.95 0.13
CA ASP A 75 24.85 2.10 -1.25
C ASP A 75 26.03 2.66 -2.05
N PRO A 76 26.58 1.91 -3.01
CA PRO A 76 26.11 0.62 -3.56
C PRO A 76 26.32 -0.56 -2.59
N MET A 77 25.47 -1.60 -2.73
CA MET A 77 25.44 -2.81 -1.92
C MET A 77 25.75 -4.07 -2.73
N LYS A 78 26.18 -5.15 -2.07
CA LYS A 78 26.44 -6.46 -2.69
C LYS A 78 25.49 -7.52 -2.16
N PRO A 79 25.21 -8.58 -2.95
CA PRO A 79 24.50 -9.75 -2.45
C PRO A 79 25.16 -10.32 -1.19
N GLY A 80 24.34 -10.52 -0.13
CA GLY A 80 24.79 -10.97 1.17
C GLY A 80 25.17 -9.87 2.18
N ASP A 81 25.28 -8.61 1.73
CA ASP A 81 25.56 -7.50 2.64
C ASP A 81 24.41 -7.27 3.61
N LYS A 82 24.74 -6.86 4.83
CA LYS A 82 23.77 -6.26 5.74
C LYS A 82 23.65 -4.78 5.47
N ILE A 83 22.45 -4.32 5.22
CA ILE A 83 22.14 -2.92 4.96
C ILE A 83 21.32 -2.33 6.12
N THR A 84 21.56 -1.07 6.39
CA THR A 84 20.77 -0.28 7.32
C THR A 84 19.89 0.68 6.52
N ILE A 85 18.59 0.55 6.70
CA ILE A 85 17.57 1.40 6.08
C ILE A 85 17.13 2.40 7.14
N LYS A 86 17.36 3.67 6.90
CA LYS A 86 16.89 4.76 7.76
C LYS A 86 15.72 5.47 7.10
N GLY A 87 14.77 5.87 7.93
CA GLY A 87 13.57 6.54 7.42
C GLY A 87 12.77 7.22 8.51
N GLU A 88 11.57 7.58 8.14
CA GLU A 88 10.57 8.21 8.99
C GLU A 88 9.27 7.39 8.92
N ASN A 89 8.49 7.41 10.01
CA ASN A 89 7.16 6.80 10.08
C ASN A 89 7.15 5.28 9.81
N PHE A 90 8.17 4.55 10.24
CA PHE A 90 8.15 3.09 10.15
C PHE A 90 7.17 2.47 11.17
N GLY A 91 6.79 3.25 12.18
CA GLY A 91 5.88 2.81 13.23
C GLY A 91 6.53 1.83 14.20
N THR A 92 5.72 1.20 15.03
CA THR A 92 6.18 0.15 15.94
C THR A 92 6.48 -1.14 15.18
N LYS A 93 7.13 -2.10 15.84
CA LYS A 93 7.49 -3.39 15.25
C LYS A 93 6.28 -4.14 14.67
N GLU A 94 5.16 -4.07 15.35
CA GLU A 94 3.90 -4.75 14.98
C GLU A 94 3.26 -4.11 13.74
N CYS A 95 3.57 -2.84 13.48
CA CYS A 95 3.05 -2.09 12.34
C CYS A 95 4.00 -2.09 11.14
N PHE A 96 5.18 -2.68 11.29
CA PHE A 96 6.16 -2.87 10.22
C PHE A 96 5.98 -4.25 9.59
N HIS A 97 5.69 -4.32 8.30
CA HIS A 97 5.26 -5.57 7.66
C HIS A 97 6.33 -6.22 6.81
N ASP A 98 7.00 -5.46 5.95
CA ASP A 98 7.89 -6.09 4.96
C ASP A 98 8.98 -5.15 4.44
N VAL A 99 10.10 -5.77 4.07
CA VAL A 99 11.16 -5.18 3.25
C VAL A 99 11.38 -6.06 2.03
N SER A 100 11.43 -5.47 0.85
CA SER A 100 11.72 -6.20 -0.37
C SER A 100 12.64 -5.43 -1.29
N ILE A 101 13.50 -6.14 -2.01
CA ILE A 101 14.43 -5.60 -3.00
C ILE A 101 14.17 -6.30 -4.33
N GLY A 102 14.11 -5.53 -5.41
CA GLY A 102 13.87 -6.03 -6.74
C GLY A 102 12.81 -5.24 -7.49
N SER A 103 12.70 -5.49 -8.79
CA SER A 103 11.64 -4.92 -9.63
C SER A 103 10.28 -5.49 -9.23
N GLN A 104 9.20 -4.75 -9.49
CA GLN A 104 7.85 -5.28 -9.29
C GLN A 104 7.62 -6.51 -10.17
N GLY A 105 6.97 -7.55 -9.62
CA GLY A 105 6.69 -8.79 -10.32
C GLY A 105 7.66 -9.93 -9.91
N PRO A 106 7.94 -10.88 -10.82
CA PRO A 106 8.70 -12.10 -10.49
C PRO A 106 10.16 -11.86 -10.08
N GLY A 107 10.68 -10.64 -10.23
CA GLY A 107 12.03 -10.25 -9.76
C GLY A 107 12.08 -9.63 -8.37
N ARG A 108 10.95 -9.57 -7.66
CA ARG A 108 10.90 -9.04 -6.29
C ARG A 108 11.28 -10.15 -5.30
N ALA A 109 12.34 -9.92 -4.53
CA ALA A 109 12.75 -10.82 -3.47
C ALA A 109 12.33 -10.25 -2.11
N ASN A 110 11.65 -11.06 -1.31
CA ASN A 110 11.43 -10.76 0.10
C ASN A 110 12.76 -10.91 0.83
N VAL A 111 13.05 -9.97 1.69
CA VAL A 111 14.34 -9.81 2.35
C VAL A 111 14.19 -10.17 3.81
N THR A 112 15.15 -10.95 4.34
CA THR A 112 15.23 -11.14 5.78
C THR A 112 15.63 -9.82 6.41
N PHE A 113 14.79 -9.30 7.30
CA PHE A 113 15.02 -8.02 7.97
C PHE A 113 14.88 -8.13 9.48
N GLN A 114 15.50 -7.19 10.16
CA GLN A 114 15.39 -7.01 11.61
C GLN A 114 14.93 -5.58 11.90
N TYR A 115 13.79 -5.46 12.54
CA TYR A 115 13.30 -4.17 13.02
C TYR A 115 14.15 -3.72 14.22
N VAL A 116 14.75 -2.52 14.14
CA VAL A 116 15.57 -1.94 15.21
C VAL A 116 14.76 -0.91 15.99
N ASN A 117 14.17 0.06 15.30
CA ASN A 117 13.29 1.09 15.89
C ASN A 117 12.45 1.79 14.80
N GLU A 118 11.62 2.74 15.19
CA GLU A 118 10.67 3.44 14.31
C GLU A 118 11.31 4.22 13.14
N THR A 119 12.62 4.33 13.11
CA THR A 119 13.36 5.04 12.05
C THR A 119 14.47 4.20 11.43
N THR A 120 14.67 2.97 11.88
CA THR A 120 15.80 2.13 11.46
C THR A 120 15.42 0.67 11.37
N VAL A 121 15.73 0.08 10.23
CA VAL A 121 15.57 -1.35 9.96
C VAL A 121 16.85 -1.88 9.33
N GLU A 122 17.30 -3.04 9.73
CA GLU A 122 18.40 -3.76 9.10
C GLU A 122 17.86 -4.86 8.22
N ALA A 123 18.49 -5.09 7.07
CA ALA A 123 18.10 -6.12 6.14
C ALA A 123 19.32 -6.78 5.48
N THR A 124 19.15 -8.01 4.98
CA THR A 124 20.21 -8.72 4.25
C THR A 124 19.88 -8.71 2.76
N VAL A 125 20.80 -8.25 1.93
CA VAL A 125 20.63 -8.18 0.48
C VAL A 125 20.56 -9.59 -0.10
N PRO A 126 19.48 -9.95 -0.80
CA PRO A 126 19.35 -11.25 -1.46
C PRO A 126 20.26 -11.36 -2.68
N ASP A 127 20.39 -12.57 -3.22
CA ASP A 127 21.16 -12.79 -4.45
C ASP A 127 20.38 -12.24 -5.66
N LEU A 128 20.75 -11.05 -6.09
CA LEU A 128 20.14 -10.33 -7.21
C LEU A 128 21.17 -9.99 -8.27
N LYS A 129 20.68 -9.82 -9.51
CA LYS A 129 21.51 -9.35 -10.62
C LYS A 129 22.02 -7.93 -10.34
N PRO A 130 23.29 -7.63 -10.69
CA PRO A 130 23.82 -6.28 -10.58
C PRO A 130 23.00 -5.28 -11.40
N GLY A 131 22.85 -4.07 -10.87
CA GLY A 131 22.13 -2.98 -11.51
C GLY A 131 21.30 -2.15 -10.55
N LEU A 132 20.64 -1.14 -11.08
CA LEU A 132 19.69 -0.33 -10.34
C LEU A 132 18.43 -1.13 -10.05
N THR A 133 17.98 -1.10 -8.81
CA THR A 133 16.81 -1.84 -8.37
C THR A 133 16.02 -1.04 -7.34
N SER A 134 14.80 -1.45 -7.07
CA SER A 134 13.93 -0.82 -6.08
C SER A 134 14.07 -1.52 -4.73
N LEU A 135 14.24 -0.75 -3.68
CA LEU A 135 14.06 -1.18 -2.29
C LEU A 135 12.74 -0.62 -1.81
N ASN A 136 11.87 -1.51 -1.29
CA ASN A 136 10.55 -1.15 -0.80
C ASN A 136 10.42 -1.49 0.67
N VAL A 137 9.80 -0.61 1.42
CA VAL A 137 9.39 -0.80 2.82
C VAL A 137 7.89 -0.71 2.89
N VAL A 138 7.25 -1.63 3.59
CA VAL A 138 5.80 -1.70 3.79
C VAL A 138 5.49 -1.65 5.28
N THR A 139 4.62 -0.73 5.65
CA THR A 139 4.09 -0.57 7.00
C THR A 139 2.57 -0.48 6.96
N SER A 140 1.90 -0.47 8.10
CA SER A 140 0.46 -0.21 8.18
C SER A 140 0.07 1.17 7.62
N GLY A 141 0.98 2.15 7.61
CA GLY A 141 0.76 3.48 7.01
C GLY A 141 0.90 3.51 5.48
N GLY A 142 1.31 2.39 4.86
CA GLY A 142 1.51 2.29 3.42
C GLY A 142 2.89 1.81 3.03
N SER A 143 3.35 2.19 1.84
CA SER A 143 4.66 1.79 1.32
C SER A 143 5.52 2.98 0.91
N SER A 144 6.84 2.80 1.00
CA SER A 144 7.86 3.72 0.50
C SER A 144 8.87 2.97 -0.35
N GLN A 145 9.38 3.63 -1.38
CA GLN A 145 10.33 3.07 -2.34
C GLN A 145 11.56 3.96 -2.46
N SER A 146 12.72 3.34 -2.57
CA SER A 146 14.00 3.99 -2.90
C SER A 146 14.72 3.19 -4.00
N ILE A 147 15.46 3.88 -4.84
CA ILE A 147 16.31 3.23 -5.84
C ILE A 147 17.70 3.03 -5.22
N VAL A 148 18.23 1.84 -5.36
CA VAL A 148 19.55 1.42 -4.84
C VAL A 148 20.34 0.70 -5.92
N LEU A 149 21.67 0.65 -5.75
CA LEU A 149 22.56 0.00 -6.72
C LEU A 149 23.10 -1.31 -6.15
N ILE A 150 22.81 -2.42 -6.83
CA ILE A 150 23.42 -3.72 -6.56
C ILE A 150 24.69 -3.85 -7.40
N GLN A 151 25.82 -4.12 -6.74
CA GLN A 151 27.09 -4.44 -7.40
C GLN A 151 27.23 -5.95 -7.61
N ALA A 152 28.07 -6.32 -8.58
CA ALA A 152 28.50 -7.71 -8.73
C ALA A 152 29.28 -8.17 -7.48
N LYS A 153 29.17 -9.45 -7.22
CA LYS A 153 29.87 -10.12 -6.12
C LYS A 153 31.37 -10.24 -6.40
#